data_818fd83dc9f70ac5cd2fdbec193ea14e
#
_entry.id   818fd83dc9f70ac5cd2fdbec193ea14e
#
_cell.length_a   1.000
_cell.length_b   1.000
_cell.length_c   1.000
_cell.angle_alpha   90.00
_cell.angle_beta   90.00
_cell.angle_gamma   90.00
#
_symmetry.space_group_name_H-M   'P 1'
#
loop_
_entity.id
_entity.type
_entity.pdbx_description
1 polymer ?
#
loop_
_entity_poly.entity_id
_entity_poly.type
_entity_poly.pdbx_seq_one_letter_code
_entity_poly.pdbx_strand_id
1 'polypeptide(L)'
;DIFTAIRIAKEFNLRYVIVHATEAHLIADEIKKENAKVLLGPILCDRSKPELVNLTISSASKLKSENIDFSIITDHPVIPIQYLPLCAGLATREGLDKYEALKSITIDAARILEIDDRVGSIKVGKDADLAIFDSSPLNIDSKPYMVICNGKIYQ
;
A
#
# COMPACT_ATOMS: atom_id res chain seq x y z
N ASP A 1 19.16 -7.40 2.38
CA ASP A 1 18.41 -7.86 1.18
C ASP A 1 17.89 -6.70 0.30
N ILE A 2 17.25 -5.64 0.85
CA ILE A 2 16.75 -4.51 0.06
C ILE A 2 17.87 -3.85 -0.76
N PHE A 3 19.00 -3.52 -0.15
CA PHE A 3 20.14 -2.92 -0.87
C PHE A 3 20.73 -3.82 -1.94
N THR A 4 20.74 -5.14 -1.71
CA THR A 4 21.19 -6.10 -2.73
C THR A 4 20.24 -6.09 -3.92
N ALA A 5 18.93 -6.06 -3.69
CA ALA A 5 17.93 -5.97 -4.75
C ALA A 5 18.07 -4.66 -5.56
N ILE A 6 18.23 -3.53 -4.87
CA ILE A 6 18.45 -2.22 -5.51
C ILE A 6 19.73 -2.23 -6.35
N ARG A 7 20.83 -2.76 -5.80
CA ARG A 7 22.11 -2.85 -6.52
C ARG A 7 21.98 -3.67 -7.82
N ILE A 8 21.34 -4.84 -7.72
CA ILE A 8 21.10 -5.71 -8.90
C ILE A 8 20.22 -4.99 -9.92
N ALA A 9 19.12 -4.36 -9.47
CA ALA A 9 18.24 -3.64 -10.37
C ALA A 9 18.98 -2.53 -11.14
N LYS A 10 19.86 -1.78 -10.46
CA LYS A 10 20.70 -0.75 -11.10
C LYS A 10 21.71 -1.35 -12.07
N GLU A 11 22.40 -2.42 -11.70
CA GLU A 11 23.40 -3.10 -12.53
C GLU A 11 22.81 -3.57 -13.87
N PHE A 12 21.55 -4.07 -13.83
CA PHE A 12 20.84 -4.55 -15.02
C PHE A 12 19.87 -3.52 -15.63
N ASN A 13 19.89 -2.27 -15.15
CA ASN A 13 18.98 -1.19 -15.58
C ASN A 13 17.50 -1.60 -15.56
N LEU A 14 17.09 -2.27 -14.48
CA LEU A 14 15.72 -2.75 -14.30
C LEU A 14 14.86 -1.67 -13.66
N ARG A 15 13.59 -1.60 -14.07
CA ARG A 15 12.54 -0.93 -13.29
C ARG A 15 12.11 -1.86 -12.17
N TYR A 16 12.02 -1.35 -10.96
CA TYR A 16 11.74 -2.18 -9.80
C TYR A 16 10.83 -1.49 -8.78
N VAL A 17 10.17 -2.32 -8.00
CA VAL A 17 9.41 -1.94 -6.80
C VAL A 17 9.83 -2.89 -5.69
N ILE A 18 10.06 -2.37 -4.50
CA ILE A 18 10.40 -3.19 -3.33
C ILE A 18 9.11 -3.73 -2.72
N VAL A 19 8.92 -5.04 -2.78
CA VAL A 19 7.74 -5.72 -2.22
C VAL A 19 8.02 -6.18 -0.80
N HIS A 20 7.00 -6.23 0.02
CA HIS A 20 6.98 -6.49 1.48
C HIS A 20 7.57 -5.34 2.29
N ALA A 21 8.86 -5.09 2.20
CA ALA A 21 9.57 -3.97 2.83
C ALA A 21 9.18 -3.73 4.30
N THR A 22 8.94 -4.80 5.05
CA THR A 22 8.42 -4.77 6.43
C THR A 22 9.33 -4.03 7.41
N GLU A 23 10.63 -3.95 7.09
CA GLU A 23 11.65 -3.20 7.84
C GLU A 23 12.15 -1.94 7.12
N ALA A 24 11.48 -1.50 6.05
CA ALA A 24 11.87 -0.31 5.28
C ALA A 24 12.01 0.96 6.13
N HIS A 25 11.22 1.06 7.20
CA HIS A 25 11.29 2.17 8.15
C HIS A 25 12.64 2.32 8.87
N LEU A 26 13.43 1.26 8.94
CA LEU A 26 14.77 1.30 9.54
C LEU A 26 15.83 1.91 8.61
N ILE A 27 15.55 1.94 7.32
CA ILE A 27 16.46 2.40 6.26
C ILE A 27 15.76 3.40 5.33
N ALA A 28 14.83 4.17 5.88
CA ALA A 28 14.00 5.07 5.10
C ALA A 28 14.82 6.12 4.33
N ASP A 29 15.87 6.67 4.95
CA ASP A 29 16.76 7.66 4.32
C ASP A 29 17.43 7.10 3.05
N GLU A 30 17.84 5.84 3.10
CA GLU A 30 18.49 5.17 1.98
C GLU A 30 17.48 4.86 0.87
N ILE A 31 16.29 4.37 1.22
CA ILE A 31 15.22 4.12 0.26
C ILE A 31 14.85 5.42 -0.47
N LYS A 32 14.78 6.52 0.27
CA LYS A 32 14.52 7.86 -0.29
C LYS A 32 15.61 8.29 -1.27
N LYS A 33 16.90 8.14 -0.90
CA LYS A 33 18.04 8.46 -1.79
C LYS A 33 18.00 7.67 -3.10
N GLU A 34 17.52 6.44 -3.03
CA GLU A 34 17.36 5.57 -4.19
C GLU A 34 16.08 5.82 -4.99
N ASN A 35 15.21 6.72 -4.51
CA ASN A 35 13.87 6.97 -5.07
C ASN A 35 13.09 5.67 -5.32
N ALA A 36 13.27 4.70 -4.43
CA ALA A 36 12.66 3.39 -4.55
C ALA A 36 11.20 3.44 -4.10
N LYS A 37 10.32 2.86 -4.92
CA LYS A 37 8.90 2.71 -4.60
C LYS A 37 8.68 1.45 -3.77
N VAL A 38 7.73 1.47 -2.85
CA VAL A 38 7.54 0.42 -1.84
C VAL A 38 6.11 -0.11 -1.84
N LEU A 39 5.96 -1.43 -1.87
CA LEU A 39 4.73 -2.12 -1.51
C LEU A 39 4.89 -2.68 -0.10
N LEU A 40 4.32 -1.97 0.88
CA LEU A 40 4.49 -2.24 2.31
C LEU A 40 3.44 -3.24 2.81
N GLY A 41 3.89 -4.39 3.26
CA GLY A 41 3.02 -5.41 3.84
C GLY A 41 3.51 -6.84 3.63
N PRO A 42 2.89 -7.82 4.30
CA PRO A 42 1.72 -7.70 5.18
C PRO A 42 2.06 -7.01 6.49
N ILE A 43 1.17 -6.14 7.00
CA ILE A 43 1.40 -5.42 8.26
C ILE A 43 0.69 -6.07 9.47
N LEU A 44 -0.15 -7.07 9.21
CA LEU A 44 -0.89 -7.88 10.17
C LEU A 44 -0.49 -9.34 10.05
N CYS A 45 0.73 -9.66 10.42
CA CYS A 45 1.19 -11.04 10.48
C CYS A 45 2.04 -11.27 11.72
N ASP A 46 2.33 -12.55 12.02
CA ASP A 46 3.27 -12.90 13.06
C ASP A 46 4.71 -12.50 12.69
N ARG A 47 5.62 -12.65 13.63
CA ARG A 47 7.05 -12.37 13.45
C ARG A 47 7.87 -13.66 13.41
N SER A 48 7.36 -14.68 12.73
CA SER A 48 7.96 -16.00 12.65
C SER A 48 9.23 -16.05 11.80
N LYS A 49 9.45 -15.04 10.95
CA LYS A 49 10.63 -14.96 10.08
C LYS A 49 11.58 -13.85 10.54
N PRO A 50 12.91 -14.01 10.31
CA PRO A 50 13.90 -12.99 10.69
C PRO A 50 13.60 -11.60 10.13
N GLU A 51 13.13 -11.51 8.90
CA GLU A 51 12.77 -10.26 8.22
C GLU A 51 11.50 -9.57 8.76
N LEU A 52 10.81 -10.21 9.72
CA LEU A 52 9.60 -9.67 10.35
C LEU A 52 9.83 -9.24 11.80
N VAL A 53 11.04 -9.41 12.32
CA VAL A 53 11.35 -9.12 13.75
C VAL A 53 10.99 -7.69 14.11
N ASN A 54 11.30 -6.73 13.25
CA ASN A 54 11.02 -5.31 13.46
C ASN A 54 9.77 -4.83 12.72
N LEU A 55 8.89 -5.74 12.28
CA LEU A 55 7.63 -5.36 11.66
C LEU A 55 6.83 -4.46 12.61
N THR A 56 6.36 -3.34 12.10
CA THR A 56 5.52 -2.40 12.84
C THR A 56 4.51 -1.72 11.92
N ILE A 57 3.31 -1.50 12.45
CA ILE A 57 2.25 -0.78 11.74
C ILE A 57 2.66 0.69 11.49
N SER A 58 3.50 1.26 12.36
CA SER A 58 4.01 2.63 12.21
C SER A 58 4.98 2.83 11.02
N SER A 59 5.38 1.75 10.35
CA SER A 59 6.22 1.85 9.14
C SER A 59 5.60 2.76 8.08
N ALA A 60 4.29 2.69 7.88
CA ALA A 60 3.58 3.51 6.89
C ALA A 60 3.69 5.01 7.18
N SER A 61 3.47 5.44 8.44
CA SER A 61 3.59 6.85 8.83
C SER A 61 5.04 7.34 8.71
N LYS A 62 6.01 6.49 9.02
CA LYS A 62 7.43 6.84 8.87
C LYS A 62 7.85 6.97 7.40
N LEU A 63 7.46 6.04 6.53
CA LEU A 63 7.71 6.18 5.09
C LEU A 63 7.09 7.46 4.54
N LYS A 64 5.87 7.79 4.98
CA LYS A 64 5.20 9.05 4.58
C LYS A 64 5.95 10.28 5.06
N SER A 65 6.40 10.33 6.31
CA SER A 65 7.16 11.49 6.85
C SER A 65 8.46 11.73 6.08
N GLU A 66 9.06 10.68 5.53
CA GLU A 66 10.25 10.77 4.68
C GLU A 66 9.94 11.05 3.20
N ASN A 67 8.67 11.22 2.81
CA ASN A 67 8.23 11.41 1.43
C ASN A 67 8.65 10.27 0.50
N ILE A 68 8.53 9.04 0.98
CA ILE A 68 8.75 7.83 0.18
C ILE A 68 7.40 7.42 -0.42
N ASP A 69 7.40 7.11 -1.71
CA ASP A 69 6.21 6.57 -2.39
C ASP A 69 5.98 5.13 -1.95
N PHE A 70 4.82 4.87 -1.33
CA PHE A 70 4.44 3.54 -0.89
C PHE A 70 2.96 3.24 -1.08
N SER A 71 2.65 1.96 -1.13
CA SER A 71 1.29 1.41 -1.05
C SER A 71 1.23 0.33 0.00
N ILE A 72 0.14 0.28 0.77
CA ILE A 72 -0.12 -0.82 1.71
C ILE A 72 -0.68 -2.01 0.93
N ILE A 73 -0.13 -3.21 1.21
CA ILE A 73 -0.56 -4.47 0.61
C ILE A 73 -0.92 -5.50 1.68
N THR A 74 -1.72 -6.48 1.30
CA THR A 74 -2.11 -7.61 2.16
C THR A 74 -1.22 -8.83 1.99
N ASP A 75 -0.47 -8.90 0.88
CA ASP A 75 0.25 -10.12 0.49
C ASP A 75 -0.71 -11.34 0.44
N HIS A 76 -1.89 -11.12 -0.16
CA HIS A 76 -2.89 -12.18 -0.27
C HIS A 76 -2.27 -13.50 -0.79
N PRO A 77 -2.51 -14.64 -0.13
CA PRO A 77 -3.52 -14.91 0.89
C PRO A 77 -3.06 -14.77 2.36
N VAL A 78 -1.88 -14.21 2.64
CA VAL A 78 -1.40 -14.03 4.03
C VAL A 78 -2.42 -13.23 4.85
N ILE A 79 -2.86 -12.09 4.32
CA ILE A 79 -4.06 -11.39 4.78
C ILE A 79 -5.06 -11.44 3.63
N PRO A 80 -6.29 -11.94 3.81
CA PRO A 80 -7.28 -11.93 2.74
C PRO A 80 -7.53 -10.52 2.21
N ILE A 81 -7.65 -10.39 0.87
CA ILE A 81 -7.65 -9.09 0.17
C ILE A 81 -8.73 -8.13 0.66
N GLN A 82 -9.90 -8.65 1.11
CA GLN A 82 -11.00 -7.84 1.65
C GLN A 82 -10.61 -7.05 2.90
N TYR A 83 -9.51 -7.38 3.57
CA TYR A 83 -8.99 -6.67 4.74
C TYR A 83 -7.97 -5.59 4.40
N LEU A 84 -7.77 -5.28 3.11
CA LEU A 84 -6.89 -4.17 2.71
C LEU A 84 -7.28 -2.82 3.33
N PRO A 85 -8.58 -2.43 3.38
CA PRO A 85 -8.98 -1.20 4.06
C PRO A 85 -8.71 -1.23 5.57
N LEU A 86 -8.84 -2.39 6.22
CA LEU A 86 -8.49 -2.57 7.62
C LEU A 86 -6.99 -2.33 7.86
N CYS A 87 -6.13 -2.86 7.00
CA CYS A 87 -4.68 -2.62 7.09
C CYS A 87 -4.36 -1.12 7.01
N ALA A 88 -4.97 -0.42 6.06
CA ALA A 88 -4.82 1.04 5.94
C ALA A 88 -5.39 1.78 7.16
N GLY A 89 -6.53 1.34 7.71
CA GLY A 89 -7.14 1.87 8.92
C GLY A 89 -6.23 1.73 10.15
N LEU A 90 -5.56 0.60 10.30
CA LEU A 90 -4.60 0.38 11.39
C LEU A 90 -3.39 1.31 11.28
N ALA A 91 -2.91 1.61 10.08
CA ALA A 91 -1.83 2.57 9.89
C ALA A 91 -2.21 3.98 10.37
N THR A 92 -3.50 4.34 10.33
CA THR A 92 -3.94 5.64 10.86
C THR A 92 -3.85 5.73 12.39
N ARG A 93 -3.98 4.62 13.11
CA ARG A 93 -3.77 4.58 14.57
C ARG A 93 -2.33 4.89 14.95
N GLU A 94 -1.40 4.60 14.06
CA GLU A 94 0.04 4.80 14.22
C GLU A 94 0.53 6.08 13.51
N GLY A 95 -0.37 7.03 13.28
CA GLY A 95 -0.04 8.39 12.85
C GLY A 95 -0.08 8.65 11.34
N LEU A 96 -0.48 7.69 10.51
CA LEU A 96 -0.72 7.99 9.10
C LEU A 96 -2.02 8.79 8.95
N ASP A 97 -2.00 9.88 8.20
CA ASP A 97 -3.22 10.64 7.90
C ASP A 97 -4.26 9.77 7.17
N LYS A 98 -5.55 9.95 7.47
CA LYS A 98 -6.64 9.15 6.90
C LYS A 98 -6.72 9.25 5.37
N TYR A 99 -6.49 10.42 4.83
CA TYR A 99 -6.49 10.63 3.38
C TYR A 99 -5.29 9.94 2.73
N GLU A 100 -4.11 10.03 3.34
CA GLU A 100 -2.92 9.31 2.88
C GLU A 100 -3.10 7.78 3.00
N ALA A 101 -3.77 7.29 4.03
CA ALA A 101 -4.10 5.87 4.16
C ALA A 101 -5.02 5.39 3.02
N LEU A 102 -6.04 6.17 2.64
CA LEU A 102 -6.89 5.86 1.48
C LEU A 102 -6.10 5.91 0.17
N LYS A 103 -5.25 6.91 0.00
CA LYS A 103 -4.40 7.01 -1.19
C LYS A 103 -3.48 5.81 -1.33
N SER A 104 -2.89 5.34 -0.23
CA SER A 104 -1.95 4.22 -0.23
C SER A 104 -2.54 2.91 -0.73
N ILE A 105 -3.87 2.73 -0.68
CA ILE A 105 -4.58 1.54 -1.19
C ILE A 105 -5.38 1.82 -2.46
N THR A 106 -5.21 2.99 -3.07
CA THR A 106 -5.93 3.41 -4.29
C THR A 106 -4.95 4.04 -5.28
N ILE A 107 -4.89 5.37 -5.33
CA ILE A 107 -4.15 6.11 -6.35
C ILE A 107 -2.63 5.92 -6.23
N ASP A 108 -2.07 5.80 -5.03
CA ASP A 108 -0.62 5.61 -4.88
C ASP A 108 -0.21 4.19 -5.30
N ALA A 109 -1.06 3.17 -5.03
CA ALA A 109 -0.89 1.84 -5.60
C ALA A 109 -0.89 1.87 -7.14
N ALA A 110 -1.86 2.57 -7.73
CA ALA A 110 -1.97 2.71 -9.18
C ALA A 110 -0.75 3.43 -9.79
N ARG A 111 -0.22 4.47 -9.13
CA ARG A 111 1.00 5.18 -9.56
C ARG A 111 2.25 4.32 -9.48
N ILE A 112 2.39 3.53 -8.41
CA ILE A 112 3.51 2.62 -8.27
C ILE A 112 3.52 1.58 -9.39
N LEU A 113 2.34 1.10 -9.77
CA LEU A 113 2.14 0.12 -10.85
C LEU A 113 2.05 0.76 -12.25
N GLU A 114 2.07 2.10 -12.33
CA GLU A 114 1.98 2.87 -13.59
C GLU A 114 0.71 2.59 -14.40
N ILE A 115 -0.43 2.46 -13.69
CA ILE A 115 -1.78 2.29 -14.24
C ILE A 115 -2.75 3.37 -13.77
N ASP A 116 -2.22 4.48 -13.25
CA ASP A 116 -3.02 5.56 -12.65
C ASP A 116 -3.71 6.45 -13.69
N ASP A 117 -3.43 6.27 -14.96
CA ASP A 117 -4.21 6.79 -16.08
C ASP A 117 -5.61 6.14 -16.17
N ARG A 118 -5.74 4.87 -15.76
CA ARG A 118 -6.95 4.08 -15.85
C ARG A 118 -7.72 3.93 -14.54
N VAL A 119 -7.03 3.76 -13.42
CA VAL A 119 -7.63 3.39 -12.12
C VAL A 119 -7.09 4.21 -10.96
N GLY A 120 -7.53 3.91 -9.74
CA GLY A 120 -7.01 4.47 -8.48
C GLY A 120 -7.62 5.81 -8.07
N SER A 121 -8.41 6.47 -8.91
CA SER A 121 -9.12 7.71 -8.53
C SER A 121 -10.39 7.90 -9.35
N ILE A 122 -11.36 8.62 -8.79
CA ILE A 122 -12.60 8.98 -9.47
C ILE A 122 -12.31 10.18 -10.36
N LYS A 123 -12.22 9.93 -11.68
CA LYS A 123 -11.97 10.96 -12.68
C LYS A 123 -12.61 10.55 -14.01
N VAL A 124 -13.14 11.50 -14.75
CA VAL A 124 -13.68 11.26 -16.11
C VAL A 124 -12.61 10.62 -17.00
N GLY A 125 -12.98 9.55 -17.69
CA GLY A 125 -12.10 8.80 -18.58
C GLY A 125 -11.39 7.61 -17.92
N LYS A 126 -11.54 7.40 -16.59
CA LYS A 126 -11.03 6.21 -15.92
C LYS A 126 -12.06 5.09 -15.85
N ASP A 127 -11.57 3.87 -15.63
CA ASP A 127 -12.41 2.71 -15.45
C ASP A 127 -13.33 2.89 -14.24
N ALA A 128 -14.59 2.46 -14.37
CA ALA A 128 -15.58 2.59 -13.31
C ALA A 128 -15.50 1.39 -12.35
N ASP A 129 -14.43 1.35 -11.56
CA ASP A 129 -14.21 0.38 -10.47
C ASP A 129 -14.36 1.12 -9.14
N LEU A 130 -15.52 0.97 -8.51
CA LEU A 130 -15.90 1.76 -7.34
C LEU A 130 -16.46 0.87 -6.24
N ALA A 131 -16.15 1.18 -5.00
CA ALA A 131 -16.82 0.62 -3.83
C ALA A 131 -17.45 1.78 -3.04
N ILE A 132 -18.74 1.66 -2.75
CA ILE A 132 -19.54 2.70 -2.07
C ILE A 132 -19.85 2.22 -0.66
N PHE A 133 -19.48 3.05 0.32
CA PHE A 133 -19.61 2.77 1.74
C PHE A 133 -20.58 3.78 2.38
N ASP A 134 -21.23 3.37 3.45
CA ASP A 134 -22.07 4.23 4.30
C ASP A 134 -21.25 5.10 5.29
N SER A 135 -20.01 4.69 5.54
CA SER A 135 -19.05 5.37 6.41
C SER A 135 -17.64 5.28 5.84
N SER A 136 -16.63 5.72 6.58
CA SER A 136 -15.25 5.61 6.11
C SER A 136 -14.85 4.14 5.91
N PRO A 137 -14.32 3.74 4.75
CA PRO A 137 -13.86 2.37 4.50
C PRO A 137 -12.72 1.93 5.43
N LEU A 138 -12.06 2.87 6.13
CA LEU A 138 -11.01 2.60 7.11
C LEU A 138 -11.55 2.16 8.48
N ASN A 139 -12.87 2.28 8.72
CA ASN A 139 -13.50 1.81 9.94
C ASN A 139 -13.69 0.30 9.88
N ILE A 140 -13.43 -0.38 10.99
CA ILE A 140 -13.50 -1.85 11.08
C ILE A 140 -14.90 -2.42 10.82
N ASP A 141 -15.94 -1.66 11.11
CA ASP A 141 -17.36 -2.01 10.97
C ASP A 141 -17.94 -1.58 9.61
N SER A 142 -17.18 -0.83 8.82
CA SER A 142 -17.63 -0.35 7.52
C SER A 142 -17.65 -1.47 6.48
N LYS A 143 -18.75 -1.54 5.74
CA LYS A 143 -18.93 -2.48 4.63
C LYS A 143 -19.39 -1.75 3.37
N PRO A 144 -18.91 -2.16 2.19
CA PRO A 144 -19.49 -1.62 0.97
C PRO A 144 -20.94 -2.13 0.83
N TYR A 145 -21.87 -1.22 0.56
CA TYR A 145 -23.24 -1.59 0.23
C TYR A 145 -23.45 -1.69 -1.29
N MET A 146 -22.50 -1.21 -2.08
CA MET A 146 -22.51 -1.34 -3.52
C MET A 146 -21.08 -1.41 -4.05
N VAL A 147 -20.85 -2.29 -4.99
CA VAL A 147 -19.59 -2.40 -5.73
C VAL A 147 -19.89 -2.26 -7.21
N ILE A 148 -19.10 -1.46 -7.90
CA ILE A 148 -19.14 -1.33 -9.36
C ILE A 148 -17.82 -1.83 -9.89
N CYS A 149 -17.84 -2.76 -10.83
CA CYS A 149 -16.65 -3.29 -11.47
C CYS A 149 -16.83 -3.22 -12.98
N ASN A 150 -15.93 -2.54 -13.65
CA ASN A 150 -16.01 -2.27 -15.09
C ASN A 150 -17.41 -1.73 -15.52
N GLY A 151 -17.96 -0.83 -14.72
CA GLY A 151 -19.28 -0.22 -14.94
C GLY A 151 -20.49 -1.11 -14.60
N LYS A 152 -20.30 -2.36 -14.15
CA LYS A 152 -21.39 -3.25 -13.72
C LYS A 152 -21.55 -3.20 -12.21
N ILE A 153 -22.82 -3.10 -11.78
CA ILE A 153 -23.18 -3.05 -10.35
C ILE A 153 -23.28 -4.45 -9.80
N TYR A 154 -22.68 -4.66 -8.64
CA TYR A 154 -22.78 -5.85 -7.79
C TYR A 154 -23.29 -5.41 -6.42
N GLN A 155 -24.31 -6.12 -5.92
CA GLN A 155 -24.94 -5.89 -4.61
C GLN A 155 -24.67 -7.07 -3.69
#